data_93c703c888cab0438a6237718ed5a0c8
#
_entry.id   93c703c888cab0438a6237718ed5a0c8
#
_cell.length_a   1.000
_cell.length_b   1.000
_cell.length_c   1.000
_cell.angle_alpha   90.00
_cell.angle_beta   90.00
_cell.angle_gamma   90.00
#
_symmetry.space_group_name_H-M   'P 1'
#
loop_
_entity.id
_entity.type
_entity.pdbx_description
1 polymer ?
#
loop_
_entity_poly.entity_id
_entity_poly.type
_entity_poly.pdbx_seq_one_letter_code
_entity_poly.pdbx_strand_id
1 'polypeptide(L)'
;MKGESIKLILTMLLVLALASCESKRLQEKDFDVIISNGILYDGLGNEPIKSDIGITGEYISQIGDLATYTSKQHIDAANMVVAPGFINMLSWATQPLLVDGRALSDIKQGVTLEIMGEGNSMGPLNDAMKISMKEKQSNIKYDITWTTLNEYLERIVDQGVSVNVASYVGATTVRIHELGYINRKPTPEELIRMQNLVEEAMLDGAIGVGSSLIYTPASFADTDELIALVKIAAKYNGAYISHLRSEANQLEEAVLELIKIASITGAPAEIYHLKAAGKNNWYKLENVFDLIESARNSGLRISADMYTYPAAATGLDATMPPWVQEGGHNEWVKRLQIPSVREKVSQETLN
;
A
#
# COMPACT_ATOMS: atom_id res chain seq x y z
N MET A 1 6.20 -39.86 -78.37
CA MET A 1 5.05 -39.77 -77.49
C MET A 1 5.24 -40.37 -76.07
N LYS A 2 6.17 -41.30 -75.81
CA LYS A 2 6.37 -41.87 -74.45
C LYS A 2 7.23 -41.02 -73.50
N GLY A 3 8.05 -40.10 -73.99
CA GLY A 3 8.95 -39.29 -73.18
C GLY A 3 8.32 -38.05 -72.54
N GLU A 4 7.30 -37.47 -73.14
CA GLU A 4 6.67 -36.24 -72.62
C GLU A 4 5.68 -36.53 -71.50
N SER A 5 4.97 -37.68 -71.53
CA SER A 5 4.07 -38.11 -70.45
C SER A 5 4.82 -38.41 -69.15
N ILE A 6 6.04 -38.93 -69.21
CA ILE A 6 6.86 -39.23 -68.03
C ILE A 6 7.40 -37.95 -67.39
N LYS A 7 7.78 -36.93 -68.18
CA LYS A 7 8.20 -35.62 -67.66
C LYS A 7 7.04 -34.89 -66.97
N LEU A 8 5.83 -34.96 -67.54
CA LEU A 8 4.64 -34.33 -66.95
C LEU A 8 4.28 -34.95 -65.61
N ILE A 9 4.33 -36.30 -65.49
CA ILE A 9 4.07 -37.03 -64.25
C ILE A 9 5.16 -36.76 -63.19
N LEU A 10 6.43 -36.68 -63.57
CA LEU A 10 7.51 -36.33 -62.63
C LEU A 10 7.40 -34.88 -62.15
N THR A 11 7.00 -33.94 -63.01
CA THR A 11 6.79 -32.52 -62.62
C THR A 11 5.57 -32.38 -61.69
N MET A 12 4.51 -33.14 -61.96
CA MET A 12 3.31 -33.14 -61.12
C MET A 12 3.55 -33.77 -59.75
N LEU A 13 4.38 -34.85 -59.65
CA LEU A 13 4.81 -35.46 -58.39
C LEU A 13 5.78 -34.52 -57.63
N LEU A 14 6.62 -33.74 -58.31
CA LEU A 14 7.52 -32.77 -57.65
C LEU A 14 6.73 -31.58 -57.09
N VAL A 15 5.70 -31.13 -57.79
CA VAL A 15 4.80 -30.07 -57.32
C VAL A 15 3.93 -30.50 -56.12
N LEU A 16 3.47 -31.77 -56.15
CA LEU A 16 2.74 -32.36 -55.05
C LEU A 16 3.66 -32.63 -53.83
N ALA A 17 4.94 -32.96 -54.00
CA ALA A 17 5.91 -33.09 -52.96
C ALA A 17 6.31 -31.73 -52.33
N LEU A 18 6.32 -30.66 -53.12
CA LEU A 18 6.56 -29.28 -52.64
C LEU A 18 5.35 -28.69 -51.91
N ALA A 19 4.13 -29.07 -52.30
CA ALA A 19 2.92 -28.65 -51.58
C ALA A 19 2.73 -29.43 -50.24
N SER A 20 3.37 -30.60 -50.06
CA SER A 20 3.32 -31.39 -48.80
C SER A 20 4.37 -30.96 -47.78
N CYS A 21 5.28 -30.04 -48.12
CA CYS A 21 6.24 -29.46 -47.20
C CYS A 21 5.72 -28.11 -46.71
N GLU A 22 4.44 -28.01 -46.32
CA GLU A 22 4.05 -27.06 -45.31
C GLU A 22 4.81 -27.41 -44.04
N SER A 23 5.97 -26.79 -43.88
CA SER A 23 6.62 -26.72 -42.57
C SER A 23 5.52 -26.42 -41.57
N LYS A 24 5.31 -27.28 -40.59
CA LYS A 24 4.69 -26.90 -39.32
C LYS A 24 5.54 -25.73 -38.80
N ARG A 25 5.25 -24.51 -39.27
CA ARG A 25 5.55 -23.32 -38.53
C ARG A 25 4.90 -23.62 -37.19
N LEU A 26 5.70 -23.77 -36.15
CA LEU A 26 5.23 -23.69 -34.79
C LEU A 26 4.40 -22.39 -34.78
N GLN A 27 3.08 -22.55 -34.71
CA GLN A 27 2.17 -21.42 -34.70
C GLN A 27 2.59 -20.61 -33.46
N GLU A 28 3.15 -19.45 -33.71
CA GLU A 28 3.54 -18.56 -32.61
C GLU A 28 2.27 -18.32 -31.82
N LYS A 29 2.32 -18.57 -30.52
CA LYS A 29 1.11 -18.42 -29.70
C LYS A 29 0.83 -16.94 -29.55
N ASP A 30 -0.42 -16.55 -29.73
CA ASP A 30 -0.84 -15.17 -29.69
C ASP A 30 -0.69 -14.57 -28.29
N PHE A 31 -0.87 -15.40 -27.25
CA PHE A 31 -0.76 -15.00 -25.84
C PHE A 31 0.04 -16.02 -25.00
N ASP A 32 0.62 -15.53 -23.91
CA ASP A 32 1.20 -16.43 -22.90
C ASP A 32 0.09 -17.14 -22.11
N VAL A 33 -0.94 -16.38 -21.73
CA VAL A 33 -2.11 -16.89 -21.01
C VAL A 33 -3.38 -16.34 -21.63
N ILE A 34 -4.40 -17.19 -21.82
CA ILE A 34 -5.78 -16.77 -22.03
C ILE A 34 -6.61 -17.20 -20.82
N ILE A 35 -7.34 -16.26 -20.23
CA ILE A 35 -8.39 -16.52 -19.25
C ILE A 35 -9.72 -16.34 -19.95
N SER A 36 -10.54 -17.40 -20.07
CA SER A 36 -11.78 -17.37 -20.84
C SER A 36 -13.02 -17.63 -19.99
N ASN A 37 -14.19 -17.24 -20.54
CA ASN A 37 -15.52 -17.50 -19.98
C ASN A 37 -15.83 -16.84 -18.64
N GLY A 38 -14.94 -16.02 -18.07
CA GLY A 38 -15.12 -15.36 -16.78
C GLY A 38 -16.06 -14.16 -16.82
N ILE A 39 -16.54 -13.76 -15.65
CA ILE A 39 -17.18 -12.46 -15.42
C ILE A 39 -16.11 -11.50 -14.95
N LEU A 40 -15.75 -10.54 -15.81
CA LEU A 40 -14.65 -9.61 -15.57
C LEU A 40 -15.12 -8.39 -14.80
N TYR A 41 -14.49 -8.13 -13.66
CA TYR A 41 -14.53 -6.87 -12.92
C TYR A 41 -13.22 -6.14 -13.13
N ASP A 42 -13.26 -4.88 -13.57
CA ASP A 42 -12.06 -4.11 -13.91
C ASP A 42 -11.43 -3.36 -12.70
N GLY A 43 -12.10 -3.34 -11.56
CA GLY A 43 -11.66 -2.62 -10.38
C GLY A 43 -11.89 -1.10 -10.44
N LEU A 44 -12.55 -0.58 -11.46
CA LEU A 44 -12.81 0.86 -11.67
C LEU A 44 -14.24 1.27 -11.30
N GLY A 45 -15.06 0.31 -10.84
CA GLY A 45 -16.47 0.53 -10.52
C GLY A 45 -17.40 0.46 -11.73
N ASN A 46 -16.93 0.01 -12.87
CA ASN A 46 -17.77 -0.26 -14.03
C ASN A 46 -18.60 -1.55 -13.85
N GLU A 47 -19.71 -1.65 -14.59
CA GLU A 47 -20.51 -2.87 -14.62
C GLU A 47 -19.66 -4.05 -15.13
N PRO A 48 -19.79 -5.24 -14.49
CA PRO A 48 -19.01 -6.40 -14.91
C PRO A 48 -19.42 -6.89 -16.28
N ILE A 49 -18.46 -7.38 -17.05
CA ILE A 49 -18.68 -7.90 -18.39
C ILE A 49 -18.24 -9.35 -18.51
N LYS A 50 -18.94 -10.15 -19.35
CA LYS A 50 -18.46 -11.47 -19.73
C LYS A 50 -17.47 -11.29 -20.88
N SER A 51 -16.19 -11.62 -20.66
CA SER A 51 -15.12 -11.41 -21.64
C SER A 51 -13.93 -12.34 -21.34
N ASP A 52 -13.08 -12.53 -22.33
CA ASP A 52 -11.81 -13.21 -22.18
C ASP A 52 -10.68 -12.20 -22.01
N ILE A 53 -9.57 -12.62 -21.42
CA ILE A 53 -8.37 -11.82 -21.20
C ILE A 53 -7.18 -12.55 -21.82
N GLY A 54 -6.44 -11.87 -22.70
CA GLY A 54 -5.17 -12.30 -23.26
C GLY A 54 -4.00 -11.57 -22.59
N ILE A 55 -3.04 -12.35 -22.07
CA ILE A 55 -1.86 -11.85 -21.36
C ILE A 55 -0.61 -12.21 -22.17
N THR A 56 0.29 -11.23 -22.38
CA THR A 56 1.59 -11.41 -23.00
C THR A 56 2.66 -10.76 -22.13
N GLY A 57 3.62 -11.54 -21.66
CA GLY A 57 4.58 -11.09 -20.65
C GLY A 57 3.88 -10.63 -19.38
N GLU A 58 4.10 -9.40 -18.99
CA GLU A 58 3.52 -8.78 -17.77
C GLU A 58 2.28 -7.93 -18.03
N TYR A 59 1.74 -7.97 -19.26
CA TYR A 59 0.66 -7.05 -19.66
C TYR A 59 -0.62 -7.80 -20.04
N ILE A 60 -1.76 -7.24 -19.65
CA ILE A 60 -3.05 -7.55 -20.24
C ILE A 60 -3.05 -6.92 -21.64
N SER A 61 -2.85 -7.76 -22.68
CA SER A 61 -2.65 -7.29 -24.04
C SER A 61 -3.96 -7.12 -24.79
N GLN A 62 -4.99 -7.88 -24.41
CA GLN A 62 -6.31 -7.81 -25.05
C GLN A 62 -7.42 -8.27 -24.09
N ILE A 63 -8.56 -7.61 -24.17
CA ILE A 63 -9.82 -8.01 -23.55
C ILE A 63 -10.87 -8.09 -24.66
N GLY A 64 -11.60 -9.20 -24.76
CA GLY A 64 -12.59 -9.41 -25.81
C GLY A 64 -12.88 -10.89 -26.05
N ASP A 65 -13.45 -11.23 -27.21
CA ASP A 65 -13.60 -12.61 -27.65
C ASP A 65 -12.27 -13.13 -28.20
N LEU A 66 -11.68 -14.09 -27.49
CA LEU A 66 -10.40 -14.69 -27.83
C LEU A 66 -10.53 -16.15 -28.30
N ALA A 67 -11.73 -16.62 -28.68
CA ALA A 67 -11.97 -18.01 -29.04
C ALA A 67 -11.12 -18.54 -30.23
N THR A 68 -10.65 -17.63 -31.11
CA THR A 68 -9.81 -18.01 -32.26
C THR A 68 -8.31 -17.88 -32.02
N TYR A 69 -7.91 -17.38 -30.88
CA TYR A 69 -6.51 -17.17 -30.50
C TYR A 69 -5.92 -18.38 -29.79
N THR A 70 -4.60 -18.46 -29.80
CA THR A 70 -3.83 -19.53 -29.11
C THR A 70 -3.03 -18.98 -27.94
N SER A 71 -2.77 -19.81 -26.94
CA SER A 71 -1.96 -19.43 -25.76
C SER A 71 -1.06 -20.58 -25.32
N LYS A 72 0.00 -20.24 -24.57
CA LYS A 72 0.83 -21.25 -23.89
C LYS A 72 0.07 -21.91 -22.75
N GLN A 73 -0.77 -21.15 -22.04
CA GLN A 73 -1.64 -21.61 -20.95
C GLN A 73 -3.06 -21.08 -21.18
N HIS A 74 -4.05 -21.93 -20.98
CA HIS A 74 -5.45 -21.57 -21.05
C HIS A 74 -6.13 -21.87 -19.71
N ILE A 75 -6.81 -20.89 -19.16
CA ILE A 75 -7.56 -20.97 -17.90
C ILE A 75 -9.03 -20.78 -18.23
N ASP A 76 -9.84 -21.81 -18.01
CA ASP A 76 -11.29 -21.68 -18.11
C ASP A 76 -11.86 -21.15 -16.79
N ALA A 77 -12.35 -19.92 -16.81
CA ALA A 77 -12.99 -19.23 -15.68
C ALA A 77 -14.52 -19.31 -15.72
N ALA A 78 -15.10 -20.33 -16.36
CA ALA A 78 -16.54 -20.49 -16.41
C ALA A 78 -17.15 -20.53 -15.00
N ASN A 79 -18.17 -19.69 -14.76
CA ASN A 79 -18.81 -19.46 -13.46
C ASN A 79 -17.90 -18.83 -12.37
N MET A 80 -16.79 -18.24 -12.77
CA MET A 80 -15.90 -17.53 -11.87
C MET A 80 -15.90 -16.03 -12.21
N VAL A 81 -15.55 -15.24 -11.20
CA VAL A 81 -15.20 -13.83 -11.35
C VAL A 81 -13.71 -13.72 -11.64
N VAL A 82 -13.36 -12.85 -12.57
CA VAL A 82 -11.96 -12.48 -12.84
C VAL A 82 -11.81 -11.00 -12.49
N ALA A 83 -10.86 -10.70 -11.64
CA ALA A 83 -10.59 -9.34 -11.18
C ALA A 83 -9.07 -9.12 -11.08
N PRO A 84 -8.60 -7.86 -11.07
CA PRO A 84 -7.23 -7.54 -10.66
C PRO A 84 -6.90 -8.12 -9.29
N GLY A 85 -5.63 -8.42 -9.04
CA GLY A 85 -5.18 -8.79 -7.69
C GLY A 85 -5.49 -7.68 -6.69
N PHE A 86 -5.90 -8.06 -5.48
CA PHE A 86 -6.23 -7.09 -4.45
C PHE A 86 -4.96 -6.38 -3.95
N ILE A 87 -5.15 -5.12 -3.54
CA ILE A 87 -4.13 -4.30 -2.89
C ILE A 87 -4.48 -4.19 -1.41
N ASN A 88 -3.60 -4.68 -0.55
CA ASN A 88 -3.69 -4.42 0.88
C ASN A 88 -3.07 -3.05 1.17
N MET A 89 -3.91 -2.02 1.30
CA MET A 89 -3.46 -0.63 1.48
C MET A 89 -2.85 -0.37 2.86
N LEU A 90 -3.05 -1.27 3.82
CA LEU A 90 -2.53 -1.16 5.18
C LEU A 90 -1.92 -2.49 5.61
N SER A 91 -0.71 -2.76 5.18
CA SER A 91 0.01 -3.97 5.57
C SER A 91 0.98 -3.71 6.72
N TRP A 92 0.88 -4.56 7.75
CA TRP A 92 1.84 -4.66 8.84
C TRP A 92 2.83 -5.82 8.66
N ALA A 93 2.93 -6.37 7.45
CA ALA A 93 3.81 -7.51 7.15
C ALA A 93 5.31 -7.15 7.12
N THR A 94 5.69 -5.95 7.54
CA THR A 94 7.07 -5.45 7.53
C THR A 94 8.08 -6.40 8.22
N GLN A 95 7.70 -6.97 9.36
CA GLN A 95 8.53 -7.92 10.10
C GLN A 95 8.28 -9.37 9.67
N PRO A 96 7.02 -9.83 9.52
CA PRO A 96 6.74 -11.19 9.05
C PRO A 96 7.42 -11.55 7.73
N LEU A 97 7.46 -10.66 6.75
CA LEU A 97 8.11 -10.90 5.46
C LEU A 97 9.63 -11.11 5.55
N LEU A 98 10.30 -10.57 6.58
CA LEU A 98 11.72 -10.85 6.85
C LEU A 98 11.97 -12.29 7.30
N VAL A 99 10.95 -13.00 7.76
CA VAL A 99 11.03 -14.38 8.25
C VAL A 99 10.41 -15.35 7.27
N ASP A 100 9.26 -15.02 6.71
CA ASP A 100 8.52 -15.82 5.74
C ASP A 100 7.99 -14.98 4.59
N GLY A 101 8.78 -14.90 3.51
CA GLY A 101 8.42 -14.15 2.31
C GLY A 101 7.26 -14.75 1.49
N ARG A 102 6.71 -15.90 1.87
CA ARG A 102 5.62 -16.55 1.11
C ARG A 102 4.29 -15.79 1.19
N ALA A 103 4.09 -14.95 2.20
CA ALA A 103 2.87 -14.15 2.40
C ALA A 103 1.57 -14.96 2.20
N LEU A 104 1.52 -16.21 2.73
CA LEU A 104 0.46 -17.17 2.40
C LEU A 104 -0.94 -16.70 2.81
N SER A 105 -1.07 -15.92 3.87
CA SER A 105 -2.35 -15.34 4.31
C SER A 105 -2.94 -14.42 3.24
N ASP A 106 -2.10 -13.65 2.59
CA ASP A 106 -2.48 -12.64 1.61
C ASP A 106 -2.64 -13.24 0.22
N ILE A 107 -1.63 -13.97 -0.26
CA ILE A 107 -1.66 -14.63 -1.58
C ILE A 107 -2.88 -15.54 -1.73
N LYS A 108 -3.25 -16.32 -0.71
CA LYS A 108 -4.41 -17.22 -0.77
C LYS A 108 -5.76 -16.49 -0.77
N GLN A 109 -5.78 -15.21 -0.46
CA GLN A 109 -6.93 -14.33 -0.55
C GLN A 109 -6.92 -13.46 -1.81
N GLY A 110 -5.93 -13.64 -2.69
CA GLY A 110 -5.81 -12.90 -3.94
C GLY A 110 -5.15 -11.52 -3.79
N VAL A 111 -4.51 -11.23 -2.66
CA VAL A 111 -3.68 -10.03 -2.49
C VAL A 111 -2.39 -10.21 -3.27
N THR A 112 -2.05 -9.25 -4.12
CA THR A 112 -0.86 -9.28 -4.98
C THR A 112 0.08 -8.11 -4.71
N LEU A 113 -0.36 -7.11 -3.94
CA LEU A 113 0.44 -5.95 -3.53
C LEU A 113 0.13 -5.61 -2.08
N GLU A 114 1.17 -5.47 -1.26
CA GLU A 114 1.10 -4.99 0.10
C GLU A 114 1.73 -3.60 0.22
N ILE A 115 0.96 -2.65 0.75
CA ILE A 115 1.39 -1.28 1.00
C ILE A 115 1.68 -1.12 2.49
N MET A 116 2.89 -0.68 2.80
CA MET A 116 3.41 -0.49 4.15
C MET A 116 3.57 1.00 4.48
N GLY A 117 3.81 1.33 5.74
CA GLY A 117 4.20 2.68 6.14
C GLY A 117 3.10 3.51 6.81
N GLU A 118 2.16 2.87 7.53
CA GLU A 118 1.21 3.58 8.40
C GLU A 118 1.93 4.28 9.54
N GLY A 119 2.30 5.54 9.31
CA GLY A 119 3.02 6.38 10.27
C GLY A 119 4.45 5.94 10.56
N ASN A 120 4.71 4.65 10.64
CA ASN A 120 6.04 4.08 10.82
C ASN A 120 6.48 3.32 9.57
N SER A 121 7.73 3.54 9.16
CA SER A 121 8.38 2.80 8.08
C SER A 121 9.68 2.15 8.55
N MET A 122 10.18 1.19 7.80
CA MET A 122 11.40 0.46 8.15
C MET A 122 12.69 1.24 7.82
N GLY A 123 12.56 2.43 7.30
CA GLY A 123 13.59 3.44 7.08
C GLY A 123 12.95 4.81 6.84
N PRO A 124 13.68 5.92 7.01
CA PRO A 124 15.08 6.04 7.44
C PRO A 124 15.28 5.74 8.95
N LEU A 125 16.41 5.13 9.32
CA LEU A 125 16.74 4.78 10.70
C LEU A 125 18.08 5.39 11.12
N ASN A 126 18.14 5.95 12.34
CA ASN A 126 19.40 6.24 13.01
C ASN A 126 19.78 5.11 13.99
N ASP A 127 20.99 5.16 14.55
CA ASP A 127 21.50 4.10 15.44
C ASP A 127 20.63 3.89 16.68
N ALA A 128 20.13 4.96 17.27
CA ALA A 128 19.25 4.87 18.45
C ALA A 128 17.92 4.17 18.11
N MET A 129 17.36 4.41 16.93
CA MET A 129 16.16 3.74 16.44
C MET A 129 16.43 2.25 16.20
N LYS A 130 17.56 1.88 15.61
CA LYS A 130 17.94 0.47 15.39
C LYS A 130 18.08 -0.29 16.71
N ILE A 131 18.72 0.32 17.73
CA ILE A 131 18.83 -0.25 19.07
C ILE A 131 17.43 -0.46 19.68
N SER A 132 16.60 0.58 19.68
CA SER A 132 15.23 0.51 20.19
C SER A 132 14.37 -0.53 19.50
N MET A 133 14.46 -0.63 18.16
CA MET A 133 13.74 -1.64 17.39
C MET A 133 14.19 -3.06 17.78
N LYS A 134 15.49 -3.28 17.96
CA LYS A 134 16.04 -4.58 18.37
C LYS A 134 15.56 -4.99 19.78
N GLU A 135 15.54 -4.04 20.71
CA GLU A 135 15.06 -4.27 22.08
C GLU A 135 13.55 -4.60 22.14
N LYS A 136 12.76 -3.98 21.26
CA LYS A 136 11.30 -4.14 21.22
C LYS A 136 10.84 -5.36 20.41
N GLN A 137 11.73 -6.12 19.78
CA GLN A 137 11.35 -7.32 19.05
C GLN A 137 10.68 -8.34 19.98
N SER A 138 9.48 -8.79 19.60
CA SER A 138 8.70 -9.80 20.31
C SER A 138 9.13 -11.23 19.88
N ASN A 139 8.20 -12.03 19.40
CA ASN A 139 8.45 -13.41 18.95
C ASN A 139 9.21 -13.47 17.62
N ILE A 140 9.07 -12.47 16.77
CA ILE A 140 9.79 -12.37 15.51
C ILE A 140 11.14 -11.71 15.76
N LYS A 141 12.23 -12.44 15.53
CA LYS A 141 13.59 -11.96 15.66
C LYS A 141 14.25 -11.82 14.31
N TYR A 142 14.89 -10.69 14.07
CA TYR A 142 15.59 -10.37 12.82
C TYR A 142 16.72 -9.39 13.09
N ASP A 143 17.73 -9.39 12.23
CA ASP A 143 18.81 -8.40 12.27
C ASP A 143 18.43 -7.18 11.43
N ILE A 144 18.71 -6.00 11.96
CA ILE A 144 18.48 -4.71 11.31
C ILE A 144 19.79 -4.28 10.68
N THR A 145 19.98 -4.65 9.40
CA THR A 145 21.21 -4.39 8.64
C THR A 145 21.10 -3.19 7.72
N TRP A 146 19.94 -2.57 7.66
CA TRP A 146 19.61 -1.44 6.79
C TRP A 146 19.51 -0.12 7.56
N THR A 147 19.57 0.98 6.83
CA THR A 147 19.41 2.37 7.31
C THR A 147 18.32 3.08 6.54
N THR A 148 18.33 2.95 5.20
CA THR A 148 17.35 3.60 4.33
C THR A 148 16.15 2.70 4.08
N LEU A 149 15.08 3.28 3.51
CA LEU A 149 13.90 2.52 3.13
C LEU A 149 14.22 1.57 1.97
N ASN A 150 15.04 2.01 1.00
CA ASN A 150 15.46 1.17 -0.11
C ASN A 150 16.21 -0.08 0.35
N GLU A 151 17.20 0.08 1.25
CA GLU A 151 17.95 -1.05 1.79
C GLU A 151 17.04 -2.11 2.44
N TYR A 152 15.96 -1.66 3.11
CA TYR A 152 14.97 -2.57 3.66
C TYR A 152 14.17 -3.29 2.55
N LEU A 153 13.70 -2.55 1.55
CA LEU A 153 12.92 -3.14 0.44
C LEU A 153 13.78 -4.12 -0.37
N GLU A 154 15.04 -3.78 -0.66
CA GLU A 154 16.01 -4.68 -1.29
C GLU A 154 16.23 -5.94 -0.45
N ARG A 155 16.35 -5.80 0.87
CA ARG A 155 16.51 -6.94 1.79
C ARG A 155 15.36 -7.94 1.71
N ILE A 156 14.11 -7.45 1.56
CA ILE A 156 12.94 -8.32 1.39
C ILE A 156 12.98 -9.00 0.00
N VAL A 157 13.28 -8.24 -1.04
CA VAL A 157 13.34 -8.75 -2.42
C VAL A 157 14.42 -9.81 -2.57
N ASP A 158 15.61 -9.57 -2.04
CA ASP A 158 16.73 -10.51 -2.08
C ASP A 158 16.42 -11.83 -1.35
N GLN A 159 15.64 -11.75 -0.28
CA GLN A 159 15.17 -12.95 0.43
C GLN A 159 14.11 -13.73 -0.37
N GLY A 160 13.38 -13.04 -1.23
CA GLY A 160 12.25 -13.55 -2.01
C GLY A 160 10.92 -13.37 -1.30
N VAL A 161 10.02 -12.62 -1.94
CA VAL A 161 8.64 -12.42 -1.51
C VAL A 161 7.67 -12.81 -2.61
N SER A 162 6.52 -13.37 -2.22
CA SER A 162 5.49 -13.83 -3.17
C SER A 162 4.52 -12.73 -3.60
N VAL A 163 4.44 -11.64 -2.84
CA VAL A 163 3.64 -10.44 -3.15
C VAL A 163 4.54 -9.31 -3.64
N ASN A 164 4.01 -8.37 -4.40
CA ASN A 164 4.68 -7.10 -4.57
C ASN A 164 4.59 -6.30 -3.27
N VAL A 165 5.58 -5.46 -3.02
CA VAL A 165 5.62 -4.59 -1.83
C VAL A 165 5.91 -3.15 -2.24
N ALA A 166 5.26 -2.21 -1.57
CA ALA A 166 5.57 -0.79 -1.65
C ALA A 166 5.44 -0.19 -0.25
N SER A 167 6.05 0.97 -0.03
CA SER A 167 5.97 1.63 1.28
C SER A 167 5.86 3.13 1.15
N TYR A 168 5.02 3.71 1.99
CA TYR A 168 5.15 5.11 2.36
C TYR A 168 6.33 5.30 3.29
N VAL A 169 6.97 6.47 3.28
CA VAL A 169 7.83 6.90 4.38
C VAL A 169 6.95 7.38 5.53
N GLY A 170 7.21 6.84 6.72
CA GLY A 170 6.41 7.16 7.89
C GLY A 170 6.75 8.54 8.47
N ALA A 171 5.77 9.43 8.57
CA ALA A 171 5.95 10.72 9.22
C ALA A 171 6.41 10.58 10.69
N THR A 172 5.91 9.55 11.38
CA THR A 172 6.36 9.20 12.75
C THR A 172 7.82 8.78 12.77
N THR A 173 8.26 7.96 11.79
CA THR A 173 9.66 7.53 11.65
C THR A 173 10.57 8.74 11.47
N VAL A 174 10.23 9.65 10.56
CA VAL A 174 10.98 10.89 10.30
C VAL A 174 11.01 11.78 11.57
N ARG A 175 9.88 11.91 12.29
CA ARG A 175 9.81 12.67 13.51
C ARG A 175 10.68 12.05 14.63
N ILE A 176 10.62 10.74 14.82
CA ILE A 176 11.45 10.04 15.82
C ILE A 176 12.94 10.20 15.49
N HIS A 177 13.29 10.16 14.21
CA HIS A 177 14.68 10.32 13.76
C HIS A 177 15.29 11.65 14.23
N GLU A 178 14.53 12.75 14.18
CA GLU A 178 15.02 14.11 14.48
C GLU A 178 14.68 14.58 15.91
N LEU A 179 13.48 14.28 16.39
CA LEU A 179 12.97 14.80 17.65
C LEU A 179 12.80 13.74 18.75
N GLY A 180 12.83 12.44 18.39
CA GLY A 180 12.45 11.40 19.34
C GLY A 180 10.99 11.50 19.75
N TYR A 181 10.71 11.31 21.02
CA TYR A 181 9.36 11.28 21.60
C TYR A 181 9.00 12.58 22.34
N ILE A 182 9.61 13.71 21.99
CA ILE A 182 9.40 14.98 22.66
C ILE A 182 8.16 15.69 22.10
N ASN A 183 7.33 16.22 23.01
CA ASN A 183 6.13 16.98 22.66
C ASN A 183 6.46 18.47 22.40
N ARG A 184 6.99 18.77 21.25
CA ARG A 184 7.23 20.13 20.77
C ARG A 184 7.23 20.19 19.24
N LYS A 185 7.08 21.38 18.68
CA LYS A 185 7.32 21.59 17.25
C LYS A 185 8.82 21.44 16.92
N PRO A 186 9.15 20.99 15.69
CA PRO A 186 10.52 21.06 15.19
C PRO A 186 10.99 22.51 15.09
N THR A 187 12.29 22.74 15.31
CA THR A 187 12.92 23.99 14.89
C THR A 187 12.95 24.06 13.36
N PRO A 188 13.17 25.26 12.76
CA PRO A 188 13.32 25.35 11.30
C PRO A 188 14.39 24.42 10.72
N GLU A 189 15.53 24.29 11.42
CA GLU A 189 16.64 23.43 11.01
C GLU A 189 16.29 21.94 11.13
N GLU A 190 15.58 21.53 12.18
CA GLU A 190 15.07 20.17 12.34
C GLU A 190 14.04 19.84 11.25
N LEU A 191 13.12 20.77 10.97
CA LEU A 191 12.13 20.58 9.91
C LEU A 191 12.78 20.42 8.54
N ILE A 192 13.84 21.16 8.24
CA ILE A 192 14.62 20.99 7.01
C ILE A 192 15.26 19.59 6.96
N ARG A 193 15.84 19.09 8.06
CA ARG A 193 16.39 17.74 8.09
C ARG A 193 15.29 16.67 7.92
N MET A 194 14.13 16.85 8.54
CA MET A 194 12.97 15.98 8.34
C MET A 194 12.52 15.96 6.86
N GLN A 195 12.50 17.12 6.21
CA GLN A 195 12.19 17.23 4.78
C GLN A 195 13.21 16.50 3.91
N ASN A 196 14.50 16.59 4.24
CA ASN A 196 15.56 15.88 3.51
C ASN A 196 15.40 14.36 3.65
N LEU A 197 15.06 13.85 4.84
CA LEU A 197 14.77 12.43 5.06
C LEU A 197 13.58 11.94 4.21
N VAL A 198 12.54 12.76 4.06
CA VAL A 198 11.43 12.45 3.15
C VAL A 198 11.89 12.46 1.69
N GLU A 199 12.70 13.44 1.29
CA GLU A 199 13.23 13.52 -0.07
C GLU A 199 14.09 12.31 -0.42
N GLU A 200 15.00 11.91 0.46
CA GLU A 200 15.81 10.69 0.32
C GLU A 200 14.92 9.45 0.18
N ALA A 201 13.90 9.29 1.05
CA ALA A 201 12.98 8.17 0.96
C ALA A 201 12.17 8.15 -0.35
N MET A 202 11.77 9.31 -0.88
CA MET A 202 11.10 9.40 -2.18
C MET A 202 12.02 9.00 -3.33
N LEU A 203 13.30 9.35 -3.26
CA LEU A 203 14.31 8.92 -4.22
C LEU A 203 14.60 7.42 -4.11
N ASP A 204 14.47 6.85 -2.92
CA ASP A 204 14.56 5.42 -2.60
C ASP A 204 13.35 4.61 -3.11
N GLY A 205 12.30 5.27 -3.59
CA GLY A 205 11.12 4.60 -4.14
C GLY A 205 9.91 4.57 -3.20
N ALA A 206 9.90 5.38 -2.13
CA ALA A 206 8.68 5.58 -1.34
C ALA A 206 7.55 6.15 -2.21
N ILE A 207 6.32 5.71 -1.97
CA ILE A 207 5.16 6.15 -2.75
C ILE A 207 4.46 7.39 -2.17
N GLY A 208 5.01 7.96 -1.10
CA GLY A 208 4.48 9.15 -0.44
C GLY A 208 4.79 9.17 1.06
N VAL A 209 4.03 9.97 1.81
CA VAL A 209 4.12 10.10 3.27
C VAL A 209 2.91 9.45 3.93
N GLY A 210 3.15 8.52 4.87
CA GLY A 210 2.12 7.92 5.71
C GLY A 210 2.14 8.48 7.13
N SER A 211 0.99 8.71 7.74
CA SER A 211 0.88 9.17 9.12
C SER A 211 -0.13 8.37 9.92
N SER A 212 -0.02 8.44 11.26
CA SER A 212 -0.83 7.67 12.20
C SER A 212 -1.06 8.51 13.46
N LEU A 213 -1.98 9.49 13.37
CA LEU A 213 -2.00 10.70 14.21
C LEU A 213 -2.62 10.52 15.59
N ILE A 214 -3.23 9.37 15.91
CA ILE A 214 -3.67 9.07 17.29
C ILE A 214 -2.53 8.55 18.17
N TYR A 215 -1.46 8.02 17.57
CA TYR A 215 -0.36 7.42 18.31
C TYR A 215 0.76 8.42 18.62
N THR A 216 1.40 8.26 19.78
CA THR A 216 2.56 9.06 20.15
C THR A 216 3.84 8.48 19.54
N PRO A 217 4.75 9.31 18.96
CA PRO A 217 4.76 10.78 19.00
C PRO A 217 4.09 11.48 17.79
N ALA A 218 3.44 10.76 16.89
CA ALA A 218 2.76 11.37 15.74
C ALA A 218 1.67 12.36 16.15
N SER A 219 0.99 12.09 17.29
CA SER A 219 -0.02 12.99 17.86
C SER A 219 0.50 14.39 18.22
N PHE A 220 1.82 14.54 18.39
CA PHE A 220 2.48 15.82 18.66
C PHE A 220 2.78 16.64 17.40
N ALA A 221 2.72 16.01 16.21
CA ALA A 221 2.86 16.72 14.95
C ALA A 221 1.63 17.58 14.70
N ASP A 222 1.81 18.85 14.37
CA ASP A 222 0.73 19.72 13.91
C ASP A 222 0.55 19.59 12.39
N THR A 223 -0.53 20.18 11.88
CA THR A 223 -0.86 20.17 10.45
C THR A 223 0.24 20.84 9.60
N ASP A 224 0.95 21.85 10.11
CA ASP A 224 2.00 22.56 9.37
C ASP A 224 3.24 21.69 9.17
N GLU A 225 3.61 20.88 10.18
CA GLU A 225 4.67 19.88 10.08
C GLU A 225 4.32 18.85 8.98
N LEU A 226 3.10 18.31 8.99
CA LEU A 226 2.63 17.36 7.98
C LEU A 226 2.63 17.97 6.57
N ILE A 227 2.12 19.19 6.42
CA ILE A 227 2.16 19.94 5.14
C ILE A 227 3.60 20.08 4.63
N ALA A 228 4.55 20.38 5.52
CA ALA A 228 5.94 20.57 5.13
C ALA A 228 6.56 19.25 4.58
N LEU A 229 6.25 18.11 5.20
CA LEU A 229 6.72 16.79 4.75
C LEU A 229 6.02 16.36 3.44
N VAL A 230 4.69 16.48 3.38
CA VAL A 230 3.91 16.07 2.21
C VAL A 230 4.23 16.92 0.98
N LYS A 231 4.58 18.21 1.14
CA LYS A 231 5.07 19.06 0.04
C LYS A 231 6.32 18.49 -0.63
N ILE A 232 7.19 17.82 0.12
CA ILE A 232 8.36 17.16 -0.46
C ILE A 232 7.90 15.96 -1.27
N ALA A 233 7.08 15.08 -0.72
CA ALA A 233 6.56 13.91 -1.46
C ALA A 233 5.81 14.31 -2.73
N ALA A 234 5.01 15.38 -2.68
CA ALA A 234 4.27 15.90 -3.84
C ALA A 234 5.15 16.29 -5.02
N LYS A 235 6.40 16.77 -4.79
CA LYS A 235 7.36 17.05 -5.87
C LYS A 235 7.73 15.82 -6.70
N TYR A 236 7.62 14.64 -6.09
CA TYR A 236 7.89 13.33 -6.67
C TYR A 236 6.62 12.57 -7.06
N ASN A 237 5.47 13.25 -7.17
CA ASN A 237 4.14 12.67 -7.39
C ASN A 237 3.69 11.69 -6.30
N GLY A 238 4.25 11.77 -5.11
CA GLY A 238 3.87 10.95 -3.96
C GLY A 238 2.53 11.36 -3.37
N ALA A 239 1.87 10.41 -2.72
CA ALA A 239 0.59 10.62 -2.03
C ALA A 239 0.78 10.88 -0.53
N TYR A 240 -0.29 11.33 0.12
CA TYR A 240 -0.41 11.36 1.57
C TYR A 240 -1.45 10.34 2.01
N ILE A 241 -1.17 9.52 3.02
CA ILE A 241 -2.14 8.61 3.60
C ILE A 241 -2.12 8.72 5.12
N SER A 242 -3.28 8.64 5.77
CA SER A 242 -3.37 8.89 7.21
C SER A 242 -4.36 7.99 7.94
N HIS A 243 -3.88 7.34 9.00
CA HIS A 243 -4.73 7.07 10.16
C HIS A 243 -5.05 8.43 10.79
N LEU A 244 -6.29 8.83 10.72
CA LEU A 244 -6.73 10.17 11.11
C LEU A 244 -6.41 10.49 12.58
N ARG A 245 -6.31 11.77 12.91
CA ARG A 245 -6.08 12.26 14.28
C ARG A 245 -7.20 11.87 15.25
N SER A 246 -8.41 11.70 14.74
CA SER A 246 -9.55 11.16 15.49
C SER A 246 -10.47 10.40 14.54
N GLU A 247 -10.88 9.22 14.95
CA GLU A 247 -11.92 8.43 14.28
C GLU A 247 -13.24 8.48 15.05
N ALA A 248 -13.29 9.25 16.16
CA ALA A 248 -14.42 9.33 17.08
C ALA A 248 -15.00 10.75 17.14
N ASN A 249 -14.87 11.42 18.29
CA ASN A 249 -15.55 12.69 18.56
C ASN A 249 -15.14 13.84 17.63
N GLN A 250 -13.91 13.83 17.10
CA GLN A 250 -13.36 14.83 16.18
C GLN A 250 -13.10 14.26 14.77
N LEU A 251 -13.92 13.30 14.32
CA LEU A 251 -13.74 12.66 13.02
C LEU A 251 -13.84 13.65 11.87
N GLU A 252 -14.82 14.55 11.89
CA GLU A 252 -15.04 15.54 10.82
C GLU A 252 -13.87 16.53 10.73
N GLU A 253 -13.37 17.02 11.87
CA GLU A 253 -12.20 17.88 11.94
C GLU A 253 -10.93 17.17 11.43
N ALA A 254 -10.78 15.90 11.73
CA ALA A 254 -9.64 15.11 11.27
C ALA A 254 -9.69 14.83 9.75
N VAL A 255 -10.87 14.64 9.18
CA VAL A 255 -11.05 14.57 7.72
C VAL A 255 -10.75 15.91 7.07
N LEU A 256 -11.20 17.04 7.66
CA LEU A 256 -10.87 18.38 7.17
C LEU A 256 -9.36 18.67 7.25
N GLU A 257 -8.63 18.15 8.26
CA GLU A 257 -7.17 18.27 8.34
C GLU A 257 -6.52 17.58 7.12
N LEU A 258 -6.92 16.36 6.78
CA LEU A 258 -6.40 15.64 5.62
C LEU A 258 -6.72 16.37 4.31
N ILE A 259 -7.96 16.83 4.12
CA ILE A 259 -8.38 17.60 2.95
C ILE A 259 -7.56 18.90 2.84
N LYS A 260 -7.30 19.59 3.96
CA LYS A 260 -6.45 20.79 3.99
C LYS A 260 -5.02 20.47 3.55
N ILE A 261 -4.44 19.38 4.03
CA ILE A 261 -3.09 18.95 3.62
C ILE A 261 -3.08 18.68 2.11
N ALA A 262 -4.02 17.92 1.58
CA ALA A 262 -4.15 17.66 0.14
C ALA A 262 -4.29 18.94 -0.68
N SER A 263 -5.16 19.87 -0.24
CA SER A 263 -5.41 21.13 -0.92
C SER A 263 -4.17 22.03 -1.00
N ILE A 264 -3.38 22.10 0.08
CA ILE A 264 -2.18 22.96 0.13
C ILE A 264 -1.00 22.36 -0.61
N THR A 265 -0.89 21.04 -0.62
CA THR A 265 0.27 20.32 -1.20
C THR A 265 0.05 19.89 -2.64
N GLY A 266 -1.21 19.74 -3.07
CA GLY A 266 -1.58 19.18 -4.35
C GLY A 266 -1.40 17.65 -4.42
N ALA A 267 -0.95 16.98 -3.35
CA ALA A 267 -0.82 15.54 -3.28
C ALA A 267 -2.18 14.84 -3.27
N PRO A 268 -2.32 13.66 -3.90
CA PRO A 268 -3.43 12.77 -3.59
C PRO A 268 -3.43 12.44 -2.11
N ALA A 269 -4.60 12.28 -1.50
CA ALA A 269 -4.66 11.88 -0.11
C ALA A 269 -5.66 10.74 0.10
N GLU A 270 -5.34 9.85 1.03
CA GLU A 270 -6.16 8.69 1.36
C GLU A 270 -6.36 8.59 2.86
N ILE A 271 -7.57 8.17 3.24
CA ILE A 271 -7.93 7.92 4.63
C ILE A 271 -7.80 6.41 4.87
N TYR A 272 -6.90 6.00 5.75
CA TYR A 272 -6.84 4.62 6.20
C TYR A 272 -8.13 4.22 6.90
N HIS A 273 -8.62 3.03 6.58
CA HIS A 273 -9.69 2.31 7.30
C HIS A 273 -10.81 3.24 7.82
N LEU A 274 -11.37 4.05 6.91
CA LEU A 274 -12.39 5.05 7.24
C LEU A 274 -13.54 4.45 8.04
N LYS A 275 -13.73 4.94 9.25
CA LYS A 275 -14.81 4.54 10.14
C LYS A 275 -15.18 5.64 11.13
N ALA A 276 -16.39 5.58 11.65
CA ALA A 276 -16.81 6.36 12.82
C ALA A 276 -16.78 5.47 14.07
N ALA A 277 -15.75 5.64 14.90
CA ALA A 277 -15.57 4.86 16.10
C ALA A 277 -16.55 5.29 17.20
N GLY A 278 -17.23 4.30 17.80
CA GLY A 278 -18.22 4.52 18.85
C GLY A 278 -19.61 4.88 18.30
N LYS A 279 -20.64 4.26 18.86
CA LYS A 279 -22.04 4.41 18.44
C LYS A 279 -22.50 5.86 18.32
N ASN A 280 -22.02 6.71 19.23
CA ASN A 280 -22.38 8.14 19.28
C ASN A 280 -21.84 8.95 18.10
N ASN A 281 -20.94 8.37 17.29
CA ASN A 281 -20.32 9.03 16.16
C ASN A 281 -20.81 8.51 14.80
N TRP A 282 -21.60 7.44 14.75
CA TRP A 282 -22.02 6.80 13.50
C TRP A 282 -22.73 7.75 12.53
N TYR A 283 -23.55 8.68 13.07
CA TYR A 283 -24.25 9.69 12.29
C TYR A 283 -23.32 10.64 11.50
N LYS A 284 -22.05 10.74 11.90
CA LYS A 284 -21.07 11.62 11.24
C LYS A 284 -20.62 11.08 9.87
N LEU A 285 -20.82 9.79 9.59
CA LEU A 285 -20.34 9.21 8.33
C LEU A 285 -20.98 9.87 7.10
N GLU A 286 -22.26 10.26 7.17
CA GLU A 286 -22.91 10.98 6.06
C GLU A 286 -22.21 12.31 5.79
N ASN A 287 -21.97 13.11 6.83
CA ASN A 287 -21.23 14.37 6.71
C ASN A 287 -19.80 14.16 6.20
N VAL A 288 -19.12 13.09 6.62
CA VAL A 288 -17.79 12.74 6.16
C VAL A 288 -17.78 12.42 4.66
N PHE A 289 -18.77 11.67 4.18
CA PHE A 289 -18.91 11.40 2.75
C PHE A 289 -19.15 12.70 1.97
N ASP A 290 -20.00 13.59 2.47
CA ASP A 290 -20.25 14.90 1.84
C ASP A 290 -18.96 15.77 1.78
N LEU A 291 -18.15 15.76 2.83
CA LEU A 291 -16.85 16.44 2.85
C LEU A 291 -15.89 15.87 1.80
N ILE A 292 -15.77 14.56 1.71
CA ILE A 292 -14.91 13.86 0.74
C ILE A 292 -15.40 14.16 -0.68
N GLU A 293 -16.70 14.00 -0.97
CA GLU A 293 -17.25 14.24 -2.30
C GLU A 293 -17.15 15.72 -2.70
N SER A 294 -17.35 16.64 -1.77
CA SER A 294 -17.14 18.08 -2.01
C SER A 294 -15.69 18.38 -2.37
N ALA A 295 -14.73 17.76 -1.66
CA ALA A 295 -13.31 17.89 -1.97
C ALA A 295 -12.98 17.32 -3.37
N ARG A 296 -13.51 16.16 -3.72
CA ARG A 296 -13.36 15.53 -5.04
C ARG A 296 -13.95 16.40 -6.15
N ASN A 297 -15.15 16.94 -5.93
CA ASN A 297 -15.80 17.86 -6.89
C ASN A 297 -15.04 19.18 -7.07
N SER A 298 -14.22 19.59 -6.10
CA SER A 298 -13.30 20.71 -6.23
C SER A 298 -11.99 20.39 -6.96
N GLY A 299 -11.81 19.13 -7.38
CA GLY A 299 -10.64 18.65 -8.12
C GLY A 299 -9.55 17.99 -7.27
N LEU A 300 -9.77 17.80 -5.96
CA LEU A 300 -8.83 17.07 -5.12
C LEU A 300 -8.99 15.56 -5.32
N ARG A 301 -7.87 14.85 -5.25
CA ARG A 301 -7.84 13.39 -5.31
C ARG A 301 -7.88 12.83 -3.90
N ILE A 302 -9.08 12.55 -3.39
CA ILE A 302 -9.28 11.98 -2.05
C ILE A 302 -9.86 10.58 -2.22
N SER A 303 -9.28 9.59 -1.53
CA SER A 303 -9.76 8.22 -1.42
C SER A 303 -9.80 7.75 0.04
N ALA A 304 -10.37 6.59 0.25
CA ALA A 304 -10.38 5.92 1.54
C ALA A 304 -10.36 4.41 1.32
N ASP A 305 -9.72 3.68 2.21
CA ASP A 305 -9.77 2.23 2.28
C ASP A 305 -10.60 1.75 3.47
N MET A 306 -10.90 0.46 3.51
CA MET A 306 -11.62 -0.19 4.59
C MET A 306 -11.26 -1.67 4.66
N TYR A 307 -11.18 -2.22 5.86
CA TYR A 307 -11.06 -3.66 6.06
C TYR A 307 -12.41 -4.37 5.97
N THR A 308 -12.40 -5.68 5.76
CA THR A 308 -13.58 -6.48 5.39
C THR A 308 -14.27 -7.19 6.56
N TYR A 309 -13.86 -6.95 7.80
CA TYR A 309 -14.40 -7.61 9.01
C TYR A 309 -15.03 -6.59 9.98
N PRO A 310 -16.03 -6.99 10.78
CA PRO A 310 -16.78 -6.06 11.65
C PRO A 310 -16.10 -5.84 13.02
N ALA A 311 -14.78 -5.79 13.07
CA ALA A 311 -14.02 -5.61 14.29
C ALA A 311 -12.79 -4.72 14.01
N ALA A 312 -12.32 -4.03 15.02
CA ALA A 312 -11.08 -3.26 14.99
C ALA A 312 -10.16 -3.70 16.14
N ALA A 313 -8.85 -3.54 15.94
CA ALA A 313 -7.86 -3.77 16.98
C ALA A 313 -6.82 -2.66 16.97
N THR A 314 -6.36 -2.27 18.16
CA THR A 314 -5.27 -1.31 18.33
C THR A 314 -4.49 -1.62 19.62
N GLY A 315 -3.36 -0.95 19.80
CA GLY A 315 -2.58 -1.06 21.03
C GLY A 315 -3.29 -0.38 22.21
N LEU A 316 -3.09 -0.91 23.41
CA LEU A 316 -3.65 -0.34 24.64
C LEU A 316 -3.17 1.11 24.87
N ASP A 317 -2.02 1.46 24.35
CA ASP A 317 -1.44 2.81 24.37
C ASP A 317 -2.31 3.86 23.68
N ALA A 318 -3.12 3.47 22.68
CA ALA A 318 -4.08 4.36 22.04
C ALA A 318 -5.17 4.90 23.00
N THR A 319 -5.41 4.22 24.12
CA THR A 319 -6.36 4.67 25.14
C THR A 319 -5.75 5.69 26.10
N MET A 320 -4.43 5.87 26.09
CA MET A 320 -3.73 6.75 27.01
C MET A 320 -3.61 8.18 26.47
N PRO A 321 -3.83 9.20 27.28
CA PRO A 321 -3.60 10.57 26.87
C PRO A 321 -2.18 10.78 26.32
N PRO A 322 -1.98 11.49 25.19
CA PRO A 322 -0.67 11.65 24.58
C PRO A 322 0.40 12.23 25.51
N TRP A 323 0.01 13.16 26.40
CA TRP A 323 0.95 13.84 27.32
C TRP A 323 1.67 12.87 28.27
N VAL A 324 1.02 11.76 28.69
CA VAL A 324 1.66 10.79 29.60
C VAL A 324 2.74 9.98 28.89
N GLN A 325 2.66 9.86 27.58
CA GLN A 325 3.55 9.08 26.74
C GLN A 325 4.79 9.86 26.26
N GLU A 326 4.87 11.17 26.51
CA GLU A 326 6.01 11.99 26.14
C GLU A 326 7.33 11.43 26.70
N GLY A 327 8.39 11.45 25.87
CA GLY A 327 9.70 10.88 26.18
C GLY A 327 9.79 9.37 25.97
N GLY A 328 8.70 8.73 25.49
CA GLY A 328 8.65 7.32 25.14
C GLY A 328 8.32 6.39 26.31
N HIS A 329 8.37 5.08 26.05
CA HIS A 329 7.83 4.05 26.93
C HIS A 329 8.40 4.09 28.36
N ASN A 330 9.71 4.26 28.51
CA ASN A 330 10.34 4.25 29.83
C ASN A 330 9.90 5.44 30.70
N GLU A 331 9.74 6.61 30.12
CA GLU A 331 9.26 7.81 30.83
C GLU A 331 7.77 7.70 31.14
N TRP A 332 7.00 7.13 30.25
CA TRP A 332 5.59 6.83 30.46
C TRP A 332 5.40 5.88 31.67
N VAL A 333 6.13 4.76 31.71
CA VAL A 333 6.09 3.82 32.84
C VAL A 333 6.44 4.49 34.17
N LYS A 334 7.47 5.36 34.20
CA LYS A 334 7.83 6.13 35.39
C LYS A 334 6.70 7.06 35.82
N ARG A 335 6.07 7.78 34.90
CA ARG A 335 4.95 8.67 35.19
C ARG A 335 3.77 7.93 35.79
N LEU A 336 3.45 6.75 35.28
CA LEU A 336 2.36 5.90 35.80
C LEU A 336 2.63 5.32 37.20
N GLN A 337 3.86 5.38 37.72
CA GLN A 337 4.14 5.04 39.10
C GLN A 337 3.70 6.14 40.10
N ILE A 338 3.45 7.35 39.61
CA ILE A 338 2.98 8.47 40.42
C ILE A 338 1.46 8.38 40.62
N PRO A 339 0.94 8.24 41.85
CA PRO A 339 -0.50 8.04 42.08
C PRO A 339 -1.40 9.13 41.48
N SER A 340 -1.03 10.40 41.61
CA SER A 340 -1.80 11.53 41.07
C SER A 340 -1.82 11.54 39.55
N VAL A 341 -0.76 11.08 38.88
CA VAL A 341 -0.72 10.93 37.42
C VAL A 341 -1.67 9.82 36.98
N ARG A 342 -1.67 8.66 37.66
CA ARG A 342 -2.61 7.57 37.35
C ARG A 342 -4.06 7.99 37.51
N GLU A 343 -4.37 8.74 38.58
CA GLU A 343 -5.74 9.25 38.80
C GLU A 343 -6.16 10.17 37.62
N LYS A 344 -5.31 11.10 37.24
CA LYS A 344 -5.55 12.00 36.12
C LYS A 344 -5.76 11.22 34.80
N VAL A 345 -4.86 10.27 34.50
CA VAL A 345 -4.98 9.42 33.31
C VAL A 345 -6.29 8.64 33.32
N SER A 346 -6.64 8.02 34.46
CA SER A 346 -7.90 7.28 34.59
C SER A 346 -9.13 8.15 34.32
N GLN A 347 -9.15 9.39 34.80
CA GLN A 347 -10.23 10.33 34.53
C GLN A 347 -10.31 10.73 33.06
N GLU A 348 -9.17 11.00 32.42
CA GLU A 348 -9.13 11.41 31.01
C GLU A 348 -9.45 10.26 30.05
N THR A 349 -9.09 9.02 30.40
CA THR A 349 -9.39 7.81 29.58
C THR A 349 -10.87 7.43 29.62
N LEU A 350 -11.59 7.77 30.70
CA LEU A 350 -13.00 7.41 30.87
C LEU A 350 -13.98 8.45 30.26
N ASN A 351 -13.48 9.65 29.91
CA ASN A 351 -14.25 10.73 29.30
C ASN A 351 -14.01 10.81 27.78
#